data_068ebc29b1f54c859c36e74146df185f
#
_entry.id   068ebc29b1f54c859c36e74146df185f
#
_cell.length_a   1.000
_cell.length_b   1.000
_cell.length_c   1.000
_cell.angle_alpha   90.00
_cell.angle_beta   90.00
_cell.angle_gamma   90.00
#
_symmetry.space_group_name_H-M   'P 1'
#
loop_
_entity.id
_entity.type
_entity.pdbx_description
1 polymer ?
#
loop_
_entity_poly.entity_id
_entity_poly.type
_entity_poly.pdbx_seq_one_letter_code
_entity_poly.pdbx_strand_id
1 'polypeptide(L)'
;MSRKRIGILGTGSFLPERTLSNFDLEKILDTNDDWIYKRTGIKERRIAAPDVNASDLAKEASLQALEMAGLTPSDLDLVIMTTMTPDTSCPSGANWLEAKLGADRAVSFDVTAACSGFIFGLSVAEQYLKAGTFKTVLVASVEIMSRTLDWTDRETCILWGDGSGAAILQVFDPPDSEAPLKDRGREVAEVLSVHIHTDGAGGENLLLPGGGSRTTPISYESVDKKLHTLRMIRANESVRVAVKRFAEAAEEAAAANGIKVSDAKWVIPHQANARMLQQVAKRLDIPIEKVYLTIEKYGNISSATVPIALNEAVRNGSIQRGDLVILTAFGGGLTWGGSCIRW
;
A
#
# COMPACT_ATOMS: atom_id res chain seq x y z
N MET A 1 31.25 -10.08 -8.84
CA MET A 1 30.62 -9.19 -7.81
C MET A 1 29.51 -9.98 -7.18
N SER A 2 29.49 -10.11 -5.84
CA SER A 2 28.37 -10.75 -5.15
C SER A 2 27.10 -9.97 -5.45
N ARG A 3 25.96 -10.65 -5.59
CA ARG A 3 24.67 -10.04 -5.88
C ARG A 3 24.14 -9.40 -4.60
N LYS A 4 24.08 -8.07 -4.53
CA LYS A 4 23.42 -7.37 -3.43
C LYS A 4 21.97 -7.84 -3.29
N ARG A 5 21.57 -8.21 -2.08
CA ARG A 5 20.25 -8.71 -1.72
C ARG A 5 19.57 -7.70 -0.79
N ILE A 6 18.27 -7.60 -0.87
CA ILE A 6 17.49 -6.62 -0.10
C ILE A 6 16.69 -7.36 0.96
N GLY A 7 16.94 -7.02 2.22
CA GLY A 7 16.19 -7.56 3.36
C GLY A 7 15.12 -6.62 3.86
N ILE A 8 14.00 -7.17 4.31
CA ILE A 8 12.98 -6.49 5.11
C ILE A 8 13.24 -6.83 6.57
N LEU A 9 13.69 -5.86 7.35
CA LEU A 9 14.07 -6.03 8.75
C LEU A 9 12.88 -5.93 9.69
N GLY A 10 11.90 -5.13 9.32
CA GLY A 10 10.71 -4.92 10.13
C GLY A 10 9.56 -4.36 9.32
N THR A 11 8.35 -4.64 9.80
CA THR A 11 7.10 -4.09 9.30
C THR A 11 6.31 -3.46 10.44
N GLY A 12 5.47 -2.49 10.11
CA GLY A 12 4.56 -1.85 11.04
C GLY A 12 3.29 -1.40 10.35
N SER A 13 2.23 -1.19 11.10
CA SER A 13 0.99 -0.60 10.62
C SER A 13 0.29 0.17 11.70
N PHE A 14 -0.42 1.21 11.31
CA PHE A 14 -1.24 2.00 12.22
C PHE A 14 -2.59 2.32 11.58
N LEU A 15 -3.63 2.09 12.35
CA LEU A 15 -5.02 2.31 11.96
C LEU A 15 -5.67 3.25 12.97
N PRO A 16 -6.42 4.27 12.53
CA PRO A 16 -7.17 5.12 13.45
C PRO A 16 -8.10 4.33 14.37
N GLU A 17 -8.30 4.80 15.59
CA GLU A 17 -9.18 4.14 16.56
C GLU A 17 -10.66 4.17 16.15
N ARG A 18 -11.09 5.30 15.54
CA ARG A 18 -12.47 5.48 15.13
C ARG A 18 -12.84 4.51 14.02
N THR A 19 -13.82 3.68 14.31
CA THR A 19 -14.45 2.79 13.32
C THR A 19 -15.72 3.45 12.77
N LEU A 20 -15.93 3.36 11.46
CA LEU A 20 -17.15 3.70 10.77
C LEU A 20 -17.74 2.42 10.15
N SER A 21 -18.80 1.92 10.74
CA SER A 21 -19.49 0.71 10.28
C SER A 21 -20.46 0.99 9.12
N ASN A 22 -20.93 -0.06 8.45
CA ASN A 22 -22.00 0.06 7.47
C ASN A 22 -23.30 0.60 8.11
N PHE A 23 -23.60 0.22 9.35
CA PHE A 23 -24.75 0.74 10.10
C PHE A 23 -24.66 2.22 10.41
N ASP A 24 -23.42 2.78 10.52
CA ASP A 24 -23.25 4.22 10.64
C ASP A 24 -23.50 4.93 9.32
N LEU A 25 -23.11 4.30 8.21
CA LEU A 25 -23.38 4.84 6.86
C LEU A 25 -24.86 4.85 6.52
N GLU A 26 -25.66 3.90 6.99
CA GLU A 26 -27.12 3.88 6.83
C GLU A 26 -27.80 5.13 7.39
N LYS A 27 -27.19 5.77 8.41
CA LYS A 27 -27.74 6.97 9.05
C LYS A 27 -27.58 8.24 8.19
N ILE A 28 -26.65 8.21 7.23
CA ILE A 28 -26.28 9.39 6.43
C ILE A 28 -26.45 9.19 4.92
N LEU A 29 -26.66 7.96 4.46
CA LEU A 29 -26.80 7.59 3.06
C LEU A 29 -28.02 6.69 2.84
N ASP A 30 -28.60 6.74 1.65
CA ASP A 30 -29.61 5.78 1.21
C ASP A 30 -28.93 4.45 0.84
N THR A 31 -28.58 3.64 1.87
CA THR A 31 -27.90 2.36 1.75
C THR A 31 -28.25 1.45 2.94
N ASN A 32 -27.71 0.22 2.96
CA ASN A 32 -27.74 -0.67 4.11
C ASN A 32 -26.54 -1.63 4.13
N ASP A 33 -26.31 -2.27 5.30
CA ASP A 33 -25.17 -3.18 5.50
C ASP A 33 -25.13 -4.31 4.47
N ASP A 34 -26.27 -4.95 4.21
CA ASP A 34 -26.37 -6.04 3.23
C ASP A 34 -25.98 -5.61 1.82
N TRP A 35 -26.42 -4.42 1.39
CA TRP A 35 -26.10 -3.85 0.07
C TRP A 35 -24.60 -3.53 -0.06
N ILE A 36 -24.00 -2.91 0.98
CA ILE A 36 -22.57 -2.58 1.00
C ILE A 36 -21.75 -3.87 1.01
N TYR A 37 -22.05 -4.78 1.95
CA TYR A 37 -21.27 -6.01 2.12
C TYR A 37 -21.32 -6.91 0.88
N LYS A 38 -22.48 -7.12 0.30
CA LYS A 38 -22.61 -7.90 -0.93
C LYS A 38 -21.82 -7.35 -2.11
N ARG A 39 -21.62 -6.04 -2.18
CA ARG A 39 -20.89 -5.38 -3.27
C ARG A 39 -19.39 -5.29 -3.03
N THR A 40 -18.98 -5.11 -1.80
CA THR A 40 -17.60 -4.72 -1.46
C THR A 40 -16.89 -5.72 -0.57
N GLY A 41 -17.62 -6.48 0.24
CA GLY A 41 -17.10 -7.31 1.31
C GLY A 41 -16.66 -6.51 2.54
N ILE A 42 -16.99 -5.21 2.62
CA ILE A 42 -16.59 -4.33 3.71
C ILE A 42 -17.69 -4.28 4.77
N LYS A 43 -17.35 -4.44 6.05
CA LYS A 43 -18.22 -4.21 7.19
C LYS A 43 -17.93 -2.89 7.87
N GLU A 44 -16.65 -2.54 7.96
CA GLU A 44 -16.20 -1.32 8.62
C GLU A 44 -14.93 -0.75 7.98
N ARG A 45 -14.64 0.49 8.29
CA ARG A 45 -13.41 1.20 7.90
C ARG A 45 -12.95 2.09 9.04
N ARG A 46 -11.67 2.45 9.01
CA ARG A 46 -11.06 3.34 9.99
C ARG A 46 -11.05 4.75 9.45
N ILE A 47 -11.31 5.73 10.31
CA ILE A 47 -11.41 7.14 9.94
C ILE A 47 -10.51 7.96 10.87
N ALA A 48 -9.59 8.71 10.31
CA ALA A 48 -8.70 9.60 11.05
C ALA A 48 -9.48 10.75 11.71
N ALA A 49 -9.07 11.14 12.90
CA ALA A 49 -9.59 12.31 13.58
C ALA A 49 -9.25 13.59 12.77
N PRO A 50 -10.04 14.69 12.91
CA PRO A 50 -9.84 15.89 12.11
C PRO A 50 -8.46 16.54 12.25
N ASP A 51 -7.82 16.40 13.39
CA ASP A 51 -6.52 16.95 13.75
C ASP A 51 -5.33 16.02 13.44
N VAL A 52 -5.59 14.79 12.98
CA VAL A 52 -4.56 13.80 12.61
C VAL A 52 -4.22 13.93 11.15
N ASN A 53 -2.94 14.07 10.82
CA ASN A 53 -2.42 14.16 9.45
C ASN A 53 -1.88 12.81 8.96
N ALA A 54 -1.62 12.70 7.65
CA ALA A 54 -1.06 11.50 7.04
C ALA A 54 0.28 11.13 7.67
N SER A 55 1.17 12.12 7.88
CA SER A 55 2.46 11.89 8.53
C SER A 55 2.35 11.42 9.99
N ASP A 56 1.25 11.71 10.70
CA ASP A 56 1.03 11.19 12.06
C ASP A 56 0.77 9.69 12.04
N LEU A 57 -0.10 9.22 11.12
CA LEU A 57 -0.37 7.80 10.93
C LEU A 57 0.89 7.06 10.44
N ALA A 58 1.63 7.67 9.51
CA ALA A 58 2.85 7.10 8.97
C ALA A 58 3.94 6.98 10.03
N LYS A 59 4.06 7.95 10.94
CA LYS A 59 4.98 7.91 12.08
C LYS A 59 4.75 6.68 12.95
N GLU A 60 3.51 6.44 13.38
CA GLU A 60 3.20 5.32 14.26
C GLU A 60 3.49 3.96 13.58
N ALA A 61 3.15 3.80 12.30
CA ALA A 61 3.50 2.61 11.53
C ALA A 61 5.03 2.45 11.40
N SER A 62 5.75 3.55 11.18
CA SER A 62 7.21 3.56 11.02
C SER A 62 7.93 3.19 12.31
N LEU A 63 7.47 3.70 13.46
CA LEU A 63 8.03 3.35 14.76
C LEU A 63 7.89 1.87 15.08
N GLN A 64 6.74 1.25 14.75
CA GLN A 64 6.56 -0.20 14.89
C GLN A 64 7.50 -1.01 13.97
N ALA A 65 7.73 -0.51 12.74
CA ALA A 65 8.64 -1.16 11.80
C ALA A 65 10.10 -1.04 12.27
N LEU A 66 10.51 0.10 12.80
CA LEU A 66 11.82 0.35 13.41
C LEU A 66 12.03 -0.52 14.66
N GLU A 67 11.04 -0.60 15.54
CA GLU A 67 11.08 -1.48 16.71
C GLU A 67 11.32 -2.94 16.33
N MET A 68 10.56 -3.45 15.34
CA MET A 68 10.76 -4.82 14.84
C MET A 68 12.15 -5.02 14.24
N ALA A 69 12.67 -4.01 13.53
CA ALA A 69 14.02 -4.02 12.96
C ALA A 69 15.12 -3.92 14.02
N GLY A 70 14.81 -3.46 15.24
CA GLY A 70 15.79 -3.14 16.28
C GLY A 70 16.65 -1.94 15.88
N LEU A 71 16.05 -0.96 15.21
CA LEU A 71 16.65 0.28 14.72
C LEU A 71 15.93 1.50 15.33
N THR A 72 16.58 2.64 15.20
CA THR A 72 16.07 3.95 15.60
C THR A 72 15.91 4.87 14.38
N PRO A 73 15.17 5.98 14.47
CA PRO A 73 15.08 6.94 13.35
C PRO A 73 16.43 7.47 12.85
N SER A 74 17.44 7.57 13.71
CA SER A 74 18.78 8.02 13.34
C SER A 74 19.57 7.02 12.47
N ASP A 75 19.10 5.78 12.36
CA ASP A 75 19.68 4.76 11.48
C ASP A 75 19.17 4.85 10.04
N LEU A 76 18.15 5.68 9.78
CA LEU A 76 17.58 5.86 8.45
C LEU A 76 18.45 6.77 7.57
N ASP A 77 18.71 6.33 6.34
CA ASP A 77 19.35 7.14 5.31
C ASP A 77 18.32 7.75 4.34
N LEU A 78 17.17 7.08 4.15
CA LEU A 78 16.13 7.50 3.24
C LEU A 78 14.73 7.17 3.79
N VAL A 79 13.82 8.13 3.69
CA VAL A 79 12.40 8.00 3.97
C VAL A 79 11.62 8.20 2.67
N ILE A 80 10.96 7.15 2.19
CA ILE A 80 10.04 7.19 1.06
C ILE A 80 8.62 7.08 1.62
N MET A 81 7.81 8.12 1.41
CA MET A 81 6.39 8.07 1.75
C MET A 81 5.58 7.87 0.47
N THR A 82 4.75 6.84 0.43
CA THR A 82 3.88 6.61 -0.72
C THR A 82 2.46 7.01 -0.36
N THR A 83 1.95 8.02 -1.06
CA THR A 83 0.64 8.61 -0.74
C THR A 83 0.08 9.40 -1.93
N MET A 84 -1.25 9.51 -1.99
CA MET A 84 -1.98 10.47 -2.79
C MET A 84 -2.73 11.51 -1.93
N THR A 85 -2.61 11.38 -0.60
CA THR A 85 -3.24 12.26 0.39
C THR A 85 -2.20 12.79 1.40
N PRO A 86 -1.12 13.45 0.94
CA PRO A 86 -0.09 13.99 1.82
C PRO A 86 -0.66 15.11 2.72
N ASP A 87 0.07 15.45 3.77
CA ASP A 87 -0.26 16.59 4.66
C ASP A 87 -0.41 17.89 3.86
N THR A 88 0.51 18.12 2.95
CA THR A 88 0.55 19.28 2.04
C THR A 88 1.12 18.88 0.68
N SER A 89 0.80 19.65 -0.37
CA SER A 89 1.42 19.44 -1.68
C SER A 89 2.88 19.90 -1.70
N CYS A 90 3.27 20.79 -0.80
CA CYS A 90 4.63 21.32 -0.60
C CYS A 90 4.74 21.90 0.82
N PRO A 91 5.69 21.45 1.63
CA PRO A 91 6.65 20.39 1.36
C PRO A 91 5.99 19.01 1.20
N SER A 92 6.77 17.98 0.84
CA SER A 92 6.27 16.61 0.71
C SER A 92 5.82 16.03 2.05
N GLY A 93 4.91 15.06 2.04
CA GLY A 93 4.49 14.34 3.25
C GLY A 93 5.66 13.63 3.93
N ALA A 94 6.63 13.12 3.17
CA ALA A 94 7.83 12.50 3.70
C ALA A 94 8.70 13.46 4.52
N ASN A 95 8.76 14.75 4.17
CA ASN A 95 9.49 15.73 4.98
C ASN A 95 8.83 15.95 6.34
N TRP A 96 7.48 15.96 6.39
CA TRP A 96 6.75 16.00 7.66
C TRP A 96 6.99 14.73 8.49
N LEU A 97 7.00 13.57 7.84
CA LEU A 97 7.27 12.29 8.50
C LEU A 97 8.69 12.25 9.07
N GLU A 98 9.70 12.62 8.28
CA GLU A 98 11.11 12.68 8.67
C GLU A 98 11.28 13.55 9.92
N ALA A 99 10.74 14.76 9.90
CA ALA A 99 10.79 15.69 11.04
C ALA A 99 10.08 15.13 12.30
N LYS A 100 8.90 14.50 12.14
CA LYS A 100 8.15 13.89 13.23
C LYS A 100 8.81 12.65 13.82
N LEU A 101 9.59 11.92 13.03
CA LEU A 101 10.41 10.79 13.48
C LEU A 101 11.70 11.25 14.17
N GLY A 102 12.18 12.45 13.90
CA GLY A 102 13.54 12.89 14.28
C GLY A 102 14.62 12.16 13.47
N ALA A 103 14.34 11.86 12.21
CA ALA A 103 15.27 11.19 11.30
C ALA A 103 16.15 12.20 10.54
N ASP A 104 16.74 13.14 11.28
CA ASP A 104 17.42 14.35 10.78
C ASP A 104 18.55 14.11 9.77
N ARG A 105 19.00 12.88 9.61
CA ARG A 105 20.05 12.49 8.66
C ARG A 105 19.51 11.88 7.37
N ALA A 106 18.22 11.53 7.36
CA ALA A 106 17.59 10.89 6.21
C ALA A 106 17.26 11.91 5.11
N VAL A 107 17.43 11.49 3.86
CA VAL A 107 16.78 12.17 2.73
C VAL A 107 15.31 11.73 2.70
N SER A 108 14.39 12.62 2.33
CA SER A 108 12.97 12.28 2.32
C SER A 108 12.23 12.84 1.10
N PHE A 109 11.37 12.04 0.51
CA PHE A 109 10.48 12.43 -0.61
C PHE A 109 9.27 11.50 -0.76
N ASP A 110 8.23 12.01 -1.43
CA ASP A 110 7.02 11.25 -1.74
C ASP A 110 7.11 10.53 -3.09
N VAL A 111 6.42 9.39 -3.17
CA VAL A 111 6.14 8.68 -4.42
C VAL A 111 4.63 8.54 -4.58
N THR A 112 4.09 9.01 -5.69
CA THR A 112 2.67 8.91 -6.01
C THR A 112 2.44 7.89 -7.12
N ALA A 113 1.81 6.76 -6.78
CA ALA A 113 1.41 5.71 -7.72
C ALA A 113 0.05 5.10 -7.31
N ALA A 114 -0.80 5.92 -6.71
CA ALA A 114 -2.12 5.54 -6.19
C ALA A 114 -2.06 4.22 -5.38
N CYS A 115 -3.00 3.30 -5.59
CA CYS A 115 -3.07 2.05 -4.82
C CYS A 115 -1.84 1.12 -4.99
N SER A 116 -1.02 1.34 -6.01
CA SER A 116 0.24 0.60 -6.22
C SER A 116 1.44 1.22 -5.47
N GLY A 117 1.23 2.29 -4.71
CA GLY A 117 2.28 3.10 -4.10
C GLY A 117 3.31 2.28 -3.34
N PHE A 118 2.90 1.32 -2.50
CA PHE A 118 3.84 0.50 -1.75
C PHE A 118 4.79 -0.32 -2.65
N ILE A 119 4.28 -0.94 -3.70
CA ILE A 119 5.11 -1.71 -4.65
C ILE A 119 6.09 -0.78 -5.39
N PHE A 120 5.64 0.41 -5.77
CA PHE A 120 6.51 1.44 -6.37
C PHE A 120 7.56 1.92 -5.38
N GLY A 121 7.19 2.16 -4.13
CA GLY A 121 8.12 2.50 -3.05
C GLY A 121 9.19 1.44 -2.82
N LEU A 122 8.79 0.14 -2.82
CA LEU A 122 9.73 -0.98 -2.76
C LEU A 122 10.70 -0.99 -3.95
N SER A 123 10.20 -0.74 -5.17
CA SER A 123 11.03 -0.68 -6.38
C SER A 123 12.05 0.44 -6.32
N VAL A 124 11.64 1.64 -5.87
CA VAL A 124 12.55 2.79 -5.71
C VAL A 124 13.60 2.50 -4.64
N ALA A 125 13.19 2.00 -3.47
CA ALA A 125 14.07 1.64 -2.37
C ALA A 125 15.11 0.59 -2.80
N GLU A 126 14.67 -0.45 -3.52
CA GLU A 126 15.54 -1.50 -4.04
C GLU A 126 16.67 -0.93 -4.91
N GLN A 127 16.37 0.01 -5.81
CA GLN A 127 17.38 0.58 -6.70
C GLN A 127 18.42 1.43 -5.93
N TYR A 128 18.00 2.27 -4.98
CA TYR A 128 18.92 3.04 -4.14
C TYR A 128 19.81 2.14 -3.29
N LEU A 129 19.24 1.08 -2.71
CA LEU A 129 19.97 0.10 -1.92
C LEU A 129 20.98 -0.69 -2.76
N LYS A 130 20.58 -1.18 -3.94
CA LYS A 130 21.47 -1.89 -4.89
C LYS A 130 22.57 -0.99 -5.44
N ALA A 131 22.29 0.27 -5.71
CA ALA A 131 23.28 1.27 -6.12
C ALA A 131 24.30 1.58 -5.00
N GLY A 132 23.94 1.30 -3.74
CA GLY A 132 24.78 1.60 -2.57
C GLY A 132 24.76 3.07 -2.17
N THR A 133 23.79 3.85 -2.69
CA THR A 133 23.61 5.26 -2.30
C THR A 133 23.14 5.36 -0.85
N PHE A 134 22.24 4.49 -0.45
CA PHE A 134 21.71 4.37 0.91
C PHE A 134 21.83 2.93 1.42
N LYS A 135 21.82 2.74 2.74
CA LYS A 135 21.94 1.44 3.40
C LYS A 135 20.65 1.03 4.07
N THR A 136 19.94 1.96 4.68
CA THR A 136 18.70 1.74 5.42
C THR A 136 17.61 2.67 4.88
N VAL A 137 16.53 2.08 4.39
CA VAL A 137 15.41 2.81 3.78
C VAL A 137 14.10 2.47 4.50
N LEU A 138 13.36 3.48 4.89
CA LEU A 138 11.96 3.38 5.29
C LEU A 138 11.06 3.58 4.07
N VAL A 139 10.16 2.63 3.81
CA VAL A 139 9.03 2.80 2.90
C VAL A 139 7.76 2.83 3.74
N ALA A 140 7.11 3.98 3.84
CA ALA A 140 5.87 4.19 4.54
C ALA A 140 4.75 4.52 3.55
N SER A 141 3.69 3.72 3.53
CA SER A 141 2.48 3.98 2.75
C SER A 141 1.38 4.48 3.67
N VAL A 142 0.75 5.58 3.32
CA VAL A 142 -0.29 6.18 4.16
C VAL A 142 -1.35 6.86 3.32
N GLU A 143 -2.59 6.73 3.77
CA GLU A 143 -3.70 7.46 3.15
C GLU A 143 -4.70 7.94 4.19
N ILE A 144 -5.23 9.13 3.99
CA ILE A 144 -6.44 9.66 4.65
C ILE A 144 -7.49 9.87 3.55
N MET A 145 -8.03 8.75 3.06
CA MET A 145 -8.98 8.76 1.94
C MET A 145 -10.28 9.45 2.32
N SER A 146 -10.68 9.38 3.59
CA SER A 146 -11.92 9.96 4.11
C SER A 146 -12.07 11.47 3.83
N ARG A 147 -10.94 12.18 3.63
CA ARG A 147 -10.92 13.62 3.30
C ARG A 147 -11.06 13.93 1.82
N THR A 148 -11.00 12.92 0.98
CA THR A 148 -11.12 13.06 -0.47
C THR A 148 -12.45 12.53 -1.01
N LEU A 149 -13.43 12.27 -0.14
CA LEU A 149 -14.69 11.63 -0.52
C LEU A 149 -15.82 12.65 -0.60
N ASP A 150 -16.70 12.43 -1.58
CA ASP A 150 -18.06 13.00 -1.54
C ASP A 150 -18.94 12.05 -0.70
N TRP A 151 -19.19 12.44 0.54
CA TRP A 151 -20.02 11.67 1.47
C TRP A 151 -21.50 11.60 1.09
N THR A 152 -21.91 12.23 -0.04
CA THR A 152 -23.24 12.07 -0.63
C THR A 152 -23.29 11.09 -1.79
N ASP A 153 -22.10 10.61 -2.25
CA ASP A 153 -21.98 9.59 -3.29
C ASP A 153 -21.81 8.21 -2.67
N ARG A 154 -22.94 7.50 -2.49
CA ARG A 154 -22.97 6.15 -1.89
C ARG A 154 -22.20 5.08 -2.67
N GLU A 155 -21.89 5.29 -3.94
CA GLU A 155 -21.18 4.29 -4.75
C GLU A 155 -19.68 4.33 -4.48
N THR A 156 -19.17 5.52 -4.13
CA THR A 156 -17.73 5.75 -3.92
C THR A 156 -17.35 5.77 -2.45
N CYS A 157 -18.07 6.53 -1.60
CA CYS A 157 -17.63 6.77 -0.22
C CYS A 157 -17.64 5.53 0.68
N ILE A 158 -18.45 4.53 0.36
CA ILE A 158 -18.55 3.28 1.13
C ILE A 158 -17.29 2.40 1.09
N LEU A 159 -16.35 2.67 0.18
CA LEU A 159 -15.19 1.80 -0.07
C LEU A 159 -14.01 2.12 0.85
N TRP A 160 -13.78 3.41 1.15
CA TRP A 160 -12.49 3.91 1.56
C TRP A 160 -12.33 4.05 3.06
N GLY A 161 -11.10 3.79 3.52
CA GLY A 161 -10.67 3.99 4.89
C GLY A 161 -9.33 4.71 4.97
N ASP A 162 -8.87 4.96 6.20
CA ASP A 162 -7.63 5.66 6.52
C ASP A 162 -6.68 4.74 7.27
N GLY A 163 -5.37 4.90 7.07
CA GLY A 163 -4.36 4.12 7.76
C GLY A 163 -3.00 4.18 7.11
N SER A 164 -2.04 3.55 7.75
CA SER A 164 -0.65 3.48 7.30
C SER A 164 -0.05 2.11 7.51
N GLY A 165 0.87 1.73 6.63
CA GLY A 165 1.74 0.57 6.78
C GLY A 165 3.16 0.90 6.34
N ALA A 166 4.16 0.29 6.96
CA ALA A 166 5.57 0.61 6.74
C ALA A 166 6.45 -0.64 6.70
N ALA A 167 7.58 -0.52 6.01
CA ALA A 167 8.65 -1.52 6.00
C ALA A 167 10.02 -0.85 6.07
N ILE A 168 10.94 -1.46 6.84
CA ILE A 168 12.36 -1.09 6.88
C ILE A 168 13.14 -2.05 6.00
N LEU A 169 13.88 -1.50 5.05
CA LEU A 169 14.71 -2.26 4.12
C LEU A 169 16.19 -1.96 4.32
N GLN A 170 17.02 -2.98 4.18
CA GLN A 170 18.48 -2.84 4.12
C GLN A 170 19.08 -3.69 3.00
N VAL A 171 20.27 -3.25 2.54
CA VAL A 171 21.08 -4.01 1.59
C VAL A 171 22.02 -4.97 2.32
N PHE A 172 22.13 -6.17 1.79
CA PHE A 172 23.04 -7.21 2.25
C PHE A 172 23.96 -7.65 1.11
N ASP A 173 25.20 -7.97 1.46
CA ASP A 173 26.21 -8.50 0.56
C ASP A 173 26.73 -9.83 1.11
N PRO A 174 25.89 -10.88 1.14
CA PRO A 174 26.26 -12.14 1.71
C PRO A 174 27.31 -12.87 0.85
N PRO A 175 28.27 -13.58 1.47
CA PRO A 175 29.27 -14.35 0.74
C PRO A 175 28.67 -15.54 -0.02
N ASP A 176 27.52 -16.05 0.47
CA ASP A 176 26.74 -17.11 -0.14
C ASP A 176 25.37 -16.56 -0.60
N SER A 177 25.10 -16.67 -1.90
CA SER A 177 23.85 -16.14 -2.51
C SER A 177 22.60 -16.96 -2.16
N GLU A 178 22.76 -18.19 -1.68
CA GLU A 178 21.64 -19.10 -1.34
C GLU A 178 21.31 -19.10 0.16
N ALA A 179 22.26 -18.70 1.01
CA ALA A 179 22.01 -18.66 2.45
C ALA A 179 20.92 -17.65 2.82
N PRO A 180 20.08 -17.94 3.85
CA PRO A 180 19.15 -16.98 4.40
C PRO A 180 19.85 -15.69 4.82
N LEU A 181 19.21 -14.53 4.55
CA LEU A 181 19.72 -13.25 5.02
C LEU A 181 19.67 -13.20 6.55
N LYS A 182 20.71 -12.64 7.15
CA LYS A 182 20.77 -12.46 8.61
C LYS A 182 21.21 -11.05 8.97
N ASP A 183 20.52 -10.45 9.91
CA ASP A 183 20.93 -9.24 10.62
C ASP A 183 21.17 -9.58 12.09
N ARG A 184 22.37 -9.31 12.60
CA ARG A 184 22.77 -9.59 14.00
C ARG A 184 22.41 -11.02 14.44
N GLY A 185 22.58 -12.00 13.54
CA GLY A 185 22.28 -13.42 13.78
C GLY A 185 20.81 -13.83 13.62
N ARG A 186 19.89 -12.89 13.42
CA ARG A 186 18.45 -13.16 13.14
C ARG A 186 18.21 -13.26 11.64
N GLU A 187 17.40 -14.22 11.23
CA GLU A 187 16.91 -14.26 9.84
C GLU A 187 16.01 -13.07 9.55
N VAL A 188 16.21 -12.46 8.38
CA VAL A 188 15.39 -11.37 7.86
C VAL A 188 14.72 -11.79 6.56
N ALA A 189 13.55 -11.21 6.29
CA ALA A 189 12.87 -11.48 5.04
C ALA A 189 13.65 -10.88 3.87
N GLU A 190 13.51 -11.48 2.69
CA GLU A 190 14.18 -11.03 1.47
C GLU A 190 13.18 -10.62 0.41
N VAL A 191 13.41 -9.47 -0.19
CA VAL A 191 12.74 -9.05 -1.43
C VAL A 191 13.46 -9.72 -2.59
N LEU A 192 12.86 -10.74 -3.17
CA LEU A 192 13.44 -11.53 -4.25
C LEU A 192 13.36 -10.79 -5.59
N SER A 193 12.23 -10.11 -5.84
CA SER A 193 12.02 -9.29 -7.04
C SER A 193 10.90 -8.26 -6.84
N VAL A 194 10.97 -7.15 -7.56
CA VAL A 194 9.91 -6.14 -7.66
C VAL A 194 9.73 -5.77 -9.14
N HIS A 195 8.49 -5.73 -9.60
CA HIS A 195 8.10 -5.38 -10.97
C HIS A 195 7.02 -4.30 -10.94
N ILE A 196 7.17 -3.27 -11.76
CA ILE A 196 6.22 -2.15 -11.83
C ILE A 196 5.91 -1.79 -13.27
N HIS A 197 4.67 -1.38 -13.51
CA HIS A 197 4.15 -1.04 -14.83
C HIS A 197 3.16 0.13 -14.77
N THR A 198 2.99 0.82 -15.89
CA THR A 198 2.01 1.91 -16.03
C THR A 198 1.34 1.89 -17.39
N ASP A 199 0.12 2.44 -17.43
CA ASP A 199 -0.60 2.78 -18.67
C ASP A 199 -1.32 4.13 -18.47
N GLY A 200 -0.69 5.21 -18.89
CA GLY A 200 -1.21 6.56 -18.73
C GLY A 200 -2.52 6.84 -19.50
N ALA A 201 -2.86 6.03 -20.49
CA ALA A 201 -4.12 6.19 -21.22
C ALA A 201 -5.36 5.92 -20.35
N GLY A 202 -5.21 5.19 -19.23
CA GLY A 202 -6.27 4.90 -18.27
C GLY A 202 -6.46 5.95 -17.17
N GLY A 203 -5.75 7.05 -17.17
CA GLY A 203 -5.74 8.03 -16.07
C GLY A 203 -7.09 8.67 -15.75
N GLU A 204 -8.01 8.71 -16.71
CA GLU A 204 -9.38 9.25 -16.50
C GLU A 204 -10.28 8.33 -15.65
N ASN A 205 -9.91 7.07 -15.46
CA ASN A 205 -10.79 6.09 -14.81
C ASN A 205 -10.94 6.30 -13.31
N LEU A 206 -9.89 6.83 -12.67
CA LEU A 206 -9.85 7.12 -11.23
C LEU A 206 -8.99 8.37 -11.03
N LEU A 207 -9.59 9.47 -10.61
CA LEU A 207 -8.88 10.74 -10.47
C LEU A 207 -9.46 11.65 -9.38
N LEU A 208 -8.61 12.56 -8.89
CA LEU A 208 -8.99 13.77 -8.16
C LEU A 208 -8.94 14.94 -9.15
N PRO A 209 -10.07 15.47 -9.66
CA PRO A 209 -10.06 16.45 -10.75
C PRO A 209 -9.52 17.81 -10.36
N GLY A 210 -9.72 18.22 -9.10
CA GLY A 210 -9.37 19.55 -8.61
C GLY A 210 -8.02 19.59 -7.88
N GLY A 211 -7.43 20.77 -7.83
CA GLY A 211 -6.19 21.04 -7.09
C GLY A 211 -4.91 20.85 -7.87
N GLY A 212 -4.95 20.18 -9.04
CA GLY A 212 -3.82 20.06 -9.95
C GLY A 212 -3.76 21.18 -11.00
N SER A 213 -2.72 21.15 -11.84
CA SER A 213 -2.50 22.13 -12.91
C SER A 213 -3.32 21.86 -14.18
N ARG A 214 -4.02 20.72 -14.27
CA ARG A 214 -4.63 20.25 -15.51
C ARG A 214 -5.75 21.15 -16.01
N THR A 215 -6.75 21.43 -15.19
CA THR A 215 -7.96 22.14 -15.64
C THR A 215 -8.59 23.03 -14.58
N THR A 216 -8.32 22.79 -13.32
CA THR A 216 -9.13 23.39 -12.26
C THR A 216 -8.29 23.73 -11.05
N PRO A 217 -7.73 24.95 -10.99
CA PRO A 217 -7.17 25.46 -9.74
C PRO A 217 -8.25 25.46 -8.64
N ILE A 218 -7.81 25.43 -7.39
CA ILE A 218 -8.72 25.55 -6.26
C ILE A 218 -9.43 26.91 -6.35
N SER A 219 -10.76 26.87 -6.38
CA SER A 219 -11.65 28.03 -6.44
C SER A 219 -12.98 27.70 -5.78
N TYR A 220 -13.79 28.69 -5.47
CA TYR A 220 -15.16 28.45 -4.98
C TYR A 220 -15.95 27.55 -5.93
N GLU A 221 -15.84 27.79 -7.24
CA GLU A 221 -16.49 26.96 -8.26
C GLU A 221 -16.00 25.48 -8.21
N SER A 222 -14.70 25.24 -8.03
CA SER A 222 -14.17 23.89 -7.96
C SER A 222 -14.64 23.15 -6.70
N VAL A 223 -14.81 23.88 -5.59
CA VAL A 223 -15.33 23.31 -4.34
C VAL A 223 -16.83 23.03 -4.47
N ASP A 224 -17.60 23.97 -5.00
CA ASP A 224 -19.05 23.79 -5.21
C ASP A 224 -19.35 22.62 -6.15
N LYS A 225 -18.52 22.40 -7.17
CA LYS A 225 -18.58 21.25 -8.08
C LYS A 225 -17.97 19.96 -7.49
N LYS A 226 -17.50 19.99 -6.23
CA LYS A 226 -16.85 18.88 -5.54
C LYS A 226 -15.67 18.28 -6.34
N LEU A 227 -14.91 19.10 -7.06
CA LEU A 227 -13.78 18.63 -7.88
C LEU A 227 -12.58 18.19 -7.02
N HIS A 228 -12.59 18.51 -5.74
CA HIS A 228 -11.63 18.04 -4.74
C HIS A 228 -11.91 16.62 -4.23
N THR A 229 -12.96 15.95 -4.77
CA THR A 229 -13.30 14.59 -4.35
C THR A 229 -12.91 13.55 -5.39
N LEU A 230 -12.58 12.35 -4.91
CA LEU A 230 -12.20 11.21 -5.74
C LEU A 230 -13.38 10.75 -6.60
N ARG A 231 -13.14 10.60 -7.90
CA ARG A 231 -14.13 10.14 -8.87
C ARG A 231 -13.69 8.84 -9.52
N MET A 232 -14.59 7.86 -9.53
CA MET A 232 -14.44 6.61 -10.27
C MET A 232 -15.32 6.69 -11.53
N ILE A 233 -14.68 6.78 -12.70
CA ILE A 233 -15.35 6.82 -13.99
C ILE A 233 -15.16 5.44 -14.63
N ARG A 234 -16.23 4.86 -15.23
CA ARG A 234 -16.19 3.53 -15.88
C ARG A 234 -15.77 2.38 -14.94
N ALA A 235 -16.35 2.32 -13.75
CA ALA A 235 -15.99 1.33 -12.72
C ALA A 235 -15.96 -0.13 -13.23
N ASN A 236 -16.94 -0.56 -14.05
CA ASN A 236 -17.02 -1.94 -14.57
C ASN A 236 -15.89 -2.31 -15.54
N GLU A 237 -15.47 -1.37 -16.39
CA GLU A 237 -14.34 -1.58 -17.31
C GLU A 237 -13.02 -1.63 -16.53
N SER A 238 -12.89 -0.75 -15.55
CA SER A 238 -11.74 -0.71 -14.65
C SER A 238 -11.57 -2.00 -13.86
N VAL A 239 -12.64 -2.64 -13.39
CA VAL A 239 -12.58 -3.93 -12.68
C VAL A 239 -11.98 -5.03 -13.54
N ARG A 240 -12.40 -5.16 -14.81
CA ARG A 240 -11.86 -6.20 -15.69
C ARG A 240 -10.37 -6.01 -15.99
N VAL A 241 -9.96 -4.76 -16.22
CA VAL A 241 -8.55 -4.41 -16.43
C VAL A 241 -7.77 -4.70 -15.14
N ALA A 242 -8.28 -4.28 -13.99
CA ALA A 242 -7.65 -4.51 -12.69
C ALA A 242 -7.40 -5.99 -12.43
N VAL A 243 -8.42 -6.85 -12.56
CA VAL A 243 -8.30 -8.31 -12.36
C VAL A 243 -7.20 -8.91 -13.24
N LYS A 244 -7.12 -8.46 -14.51
CA LYS A 244 -6.08 -8.90 -15.44
C LYS A 244 -4.69 -8.48 -14.94
N ARG A 245 -4.52 -7.19 -14.61
CA ARG A 245 -3.21 -6.62 -14.20
C ARG A 245 -2.72 -7.11 -12.84
N PHE A 246 -3.63 -7.32 -11.88
CA PHE A 246 -3.29 -7.98 -10.62
C PHE A 246 -2.69 -9.37 -10.84
N ALA A 247 -3.35 -10.18 -11.67
CA ALA A 247 -2.88 -11.53 -11.95
C ALA A 247 -1.55 -11.53 -12.71
N GLU A 248 -1.42 -10.73 -13.76
CA GLU A 248 -0.18 -10.60 -14.54
C GLU A 248 1.01 -10.18 -13.65
N ALA A 249 0.81 -9.21 -12.74
CA ALA A 249 1.86 -8.78 -11.81
C ALA A 249 2.26 -9.86 -10.81
N ALA A 250 1.29 -10.65 -10.31
CA ALA A 250 1.58 -11.78 -9.43
C ALA A 250 2.31 -12.91 -10.17
N GLU A 251 1.89 -13.23 -11.39
CA GLU A 251 2.54 -14.24 -12.25
C GLU A 251 3.96 -13.83 -12.62
N GLU A 252 4.20 -12.56 -12.95
CA GLU A 252 5.52 -12.02 -13.27
C GLU A 252 6.45 -12.11 -12.06
N ALA A 253 5.98 -11.69 -10.87
CA ALA A 253 6.76 -11.76 -9.64
C ALA A 253 7.13 -13.21 -9.26
N ALA A 254 6.22 -14.17 -9.50
CA ALA A 254 6.49 -15.58 -9.29
C ALA A 254 7.50 -16.12 -10.32
N ALA A 255 7.25 -15.87 -11.61
CA ALA A 255 8.06 -16.39 -12.72
C ALA A 255 9.51 -15.88 -12.67
N ALA A 256 9.74 -14.63 -12.28
CA ALA A 256 11.07 -14.04 -12.10
C ALA A 256 11.93 -14.81 -11.08
N ASN A 257 11.29 -15.61 -10.21
CA ASN A 257 11.94 -16.40 -9.18
C ASN A 257 11.84 -17.91 -9.44
N GLY A 258 11.42 -18.32 -10.62
CA GLY A 258 11.31 -19.73 -11.02
C GLY A 258 10.22 -20.52 -10.27
N ILE A 259 9.22 -19.84 -9.71
CA ILE A 259 8.11 -20.43 -8.97
C ILE A 259 6.77 -20.15 -9.64
N LYS A 260 5.74 -20.89 -9.24
CA LYS A 260 4.34 -20.59 -9.59
C LYS A 260 3.69 -19.79 -8.46
N VAL A 261 2.63 -19.05 -8.77
CA VAL A 261 1.86 -18.34 -7.74
C VAL A 261 1.29 -19.31 -6.70
N SER A 262 0.93 -20.52 -7.13
CA SER A 262 0.45 -21.58 -6.24
C SER A 262 1.47 -22.07 -5.20
N ASP A 263 2.77 -21.84 -5.42
CA ASP A 263 3.84 -22.22 -4.49
C ASP A 263 3.94 -21.22 -3.34
N ALA A 264 3.42 -20.01 -3.50
CA ALA A 264 3.38 -19.04 -2.43
C ALA A 264 2.46 -19.49 -1.29
N LYS A 265 2.87 -19.21 -0.06
CA LYS A 265 2.03 -19.39 1.13
C LYS A 265 0.82 -18.45 1.07
N TRP A 266 1.07 -17.19 0.73
CA TRP A 266 0.08 -16.14 0.62
C TRP A 266 0.29 -15.29 -0.63
N VAL A 267 -0.82 -14.89 -1.23
CA VAL A 267 -0.91 -13.73 -2.13
C VAL A 267 -1.56 -12.60 -1.33
N ILE A 268 -0.87 -11.48 -1.20
CA ILE A 268 -1.34 -10.27 -0.51
C ILE A 268 -1.61 -9.20 -1.58
N PRO A 269 -2.84 -9.10 -2.09
CA PRO A 269 -3.19 -8.06 -3.05
C PRO A 269 -3.53 -6.75 -2.35
N HIS A 270 -3.44 -5.63 -3.07
CA HIS A 270 -4.15 -4.43 -2.68
C HIS A 270 -5.63 -4.73 -2.42
N GLN A 271 -6.16 -4.26 -1.30
CA GLN A 271 -7.51 -4.54 -0.83
C GLN A 271 -8.54 -3.60 -1.49
N ALA A 272 -8.80 -3.82 -2.77
CA ALA A 272 -9.68 -2.95 -3.56
C ALA A 272 -11.16 -3.22 -3.32
N ASN A 273 -11.55 -4.50 -3.43
CA ASN A 273 -12.92 -4.98 -3.31
C ASN A 273 -12.90 -6.52 -3.26
N ALA A 274 -13.62 -7.13 -2.30
CA ALA A 274 -13.58 -8.59 -2.10
C ALA A 274 -14.01 -9.38 -3.35
N ARG A 275 -15.03 -8.91 -4.09
CA ARG A 275 -15.47 -9.56 -5.33
C ARG A 275 -14.39 -9.53 -6.42
N MET A 276 -13.67 -8.42 -6.52
CA MET A 276 -12.54 -8.31 -7.45
C MET A 276 -11.44 -9.29 -7.06
N LEU A 277 -11.11 -9.41 -5.77
CA LEU A 277 -10.08 -10.30 -5.27
C LEU A 277 -10.44 -11.79 -5.47
N GLN A 278 -11.73 -12.16 -5.36
CA GLN A 278 -12.20 -13.48 -5.74
C GLN A 278 -11.97 -13.78 -7.24
N GLN A 279 -12.18 -12.79 -8.11
CA GLN A 279 -11.90 -12.94 -9.53
C GLN A 279 -10.39 -13.05 -9.83
N VAL A 280 -9.56 -12.32 -9.07
CA VAL A 280 -8.09 -12.44 -9.14
C VAL A 280 -7.66 -13.85 -8.74
N ALA A 281 -8.13 -14.38 -7.62
CA ALA A 281 -7.83 -15.74 -7.18
C ALA A 281 -8.23 -16.80 -8.24
N LYS A 282 -9.44 -16.66 -8.80
CA LYS A 282 -9.91 -17.53 -9.88
C LYS A 282 -9.03 -17.44 -11.13
N ARG A 283 -8.57 -16.24 -11.51
CA ARG A 283 -7.71 -16.05 -12.68
C ARG A 283 -6.31 -16.62 -12.47
N LEU A 284 -5.80 -16.57 -11.25
CA LEU A 284 -4.51 -17.15 -10.83
C LEU A 284 -4.57 -18.66 -10.62
N ASP A 285 -5.74 -19.26 -10.73
CA ASP A 285 -6.01 -20.69 -10.43
C ASP A 285 -5.53 -21.09 -9.03
N ILE A 286 -5.82 -20.23 -8.03
CA ILE A 286 -5.54 -20.49 -6.61
C ILE A 286 -6.82 -20.41 -5.78
N PRO A 287 -6.90 -21.18 -4.67
CA PRO A 287 -8.02 -21.06 -3.74
C PRO A 287 -8.01 -19.69 -3.06
N ILE A 288 -9.21 -19.15 -2.77
CA ILE A 288 -9.34 -17.81 -2.14
C ILE A 288 -8.69 -17.78 -0.75
N GLU A 289 -8.57 -18.91 -0.10
CA GLU A 289 -7.93 -19.10 1.21
C GLU A 289 -6.41 -18.81 1.16
N LYS A 290 -5.80 -18.76 -0.02
CA LYS A 290 -4.42 -18.30 -0.25
C LYS A 290 -4.31 -16.79 -0.47
N VAL A 291 -5.42 -16.09 -0.56
CA VAL A 291 -5.46 -14.63 -0.68
C VAL A 291 -5.69 -14.04 0.71
N TYR A 292 -4.72 -13.28 1.21
CA TYR A 292 -4.84 -12.65 2.52
C TYR A 292 -5.76 -11.43 2.44
N LEU A 293 -6.88 -11.46 3.14
CA LEU A 293 -7.93 -10.44 3.06
C LEU A 293 -8.04 -9.66 4.37
N THR A 294 -7.96 -8.34 4.29
CA THR A 294 -8.21 -7.41 5.40
C THR A 294 -9.34 -6.42 5.08
N ILE A 295 -9.88 -6.48 3.86
CA ILE A 295 -10.88 -5.55 3.32
C ILE A 295 -12.14 -5.44 4.18
N GLU A 296 -12.58 -6.54 4.78
CA GLU A 296 -13.77 -6.58 5.62
C GLU A 296 -13.67 -5.64 6.84
N LYS A 297 -12.45 -5.57 7.43
CA LYS A 297 -12.15 -4.82 8.66
C LYS A 297 -11.73 -3.37 8.43
N TYR A 298 -11.07 -3.09 7.30
CA TYR A 298 -10.38 -1.81 7.11
C TYR A 298 -10.82 -1.04 5.87
N GLY A 299 -11.60 -1.68 4.99
CA GLY A 299 -11.94 -1.09 3.70
C GLY A 299 -10.72 -0.95 2.78
N ASN A 300 -10.86 -0.08 1.80
CA ASN A 300 -9.79 0.25 0.86
C ASN A 300 -8.99 1.46 1.36
N ILE A 301 -7.76 1.25 1.81
CA ILE A 301 -6.83 2.31 2.25
C ILE A 301 -5.78 2.59 1.16
N SER A 302 -6.17 2.48 -0.11
CA SER A 302 -5.30 2.76 -1.26
C SER A 302 -3.91 2.12 -1.13
N SER A 303 -2.82 2.90 -1.18
CA SER A 303 -1.42 2.43 -1.13
C SER A 303 -1.06 1.64 0.13
N ALA A 304 -1.71 1.94 1.26
CA ALA A 304 -1.38 1.35 2.56
C ALA A 304 -1.93 -0.06 2.76
N THR A 305 -2.87 -0.53 1.93
CA THR A 305 -3.52 -1.84 2.13
C THR A 305 -2.55 -3.01 2.11
N VAL A 306 -1.59 -3.01 1.21
CA VAL A 306 -0.60 -4.11 1.07
C VAL A 306 0.31 -4.20 2.31
N PRO A 307 0.98 -3.12 2.75
CA PRO A 307 1.84 -3.21 3.93
C PRO A 307 1.07 -3.42 5.24
N ILE A 308 -0.18 -2.93 5.37
CA ILE A 308 -1.05 -3.25 6.51
C ILE A 308 -1.34 -4.74 6.56
N ALA A 309 -1.76 -5.34 5.44
CA ALA A 309 -2.06 -6.77 5.36
C ALA A 309 -0.81 -7.62 5.60
N LEU A 310 0.35 -7.21 5.07
CA LEU A 310 1.63 -7.88 5.32
C LEU A 310 1.98 -7.84 6.81
N ASN A 311 1.92 -6.67 7.44
CA ASN A 311 2.21 -6.54 8.86
C ASN A 311 1.24 -7.36 9.73
N GLU A 312 -0.06 -7.34 9.43
CA GLU A 312 -1.06 -8.15 10.15
C GLU A 312 -0.74 -9.64 10.03
N ALA A 313 -0.46 -10.14 8.81
CA ALA A 313 -0.15 -11.55 8.56
C ALA A 313 1.14 -12.01 9.26
N VAL A 314 2.13 -11.13 9.36
CA VAL A 314 3.38 -11.36 10.10
C VAL A 314 3.13 -11.39 11.61
N ARG A 315 2.43 -10.39 12.15
CA ARG A 315 2.21 -10.26 13.59
C ARG A 315 1.32 -11.35 14.17
N ASN A 316 0.35 -11.85 13.41
CA ASN A 316 -0.53 -12.93 13.85
C ASN A 316 0.01 -14.34 13.56
N GLY A 317 1.21 -14.46 12.97
CA GLY A 317 1.87 -15.73 12.68
C GLY A 317 1.34 -16.47 11.44
N SER A 318 0.49 -15.84 10.62
CA SER A 318 0.03 -16.42 9.35
C SER A 318 1.19 -16.57 8.34
N ILE A 319 2.19 -15.70 8.43
CA ILE A 319 3.45 -15.77 7.69
C ILE A 319 4.56 -16.15 8.65
N GLN A 320 5.32 -17.19 8.29
CA GLN A 320 6.45 -17.71 9.06
C GLN A 320 7.75 -17.61 8.27
N ARG A 321 8.90 -17.72 8.94
CA ARG A 321 10.21 -17.69 8.28
C ARG A 321 10.33 -18.80 7.25
N GLY A 322 10.81 -18.42 6.05
CA GLY A 322 10.91 -19.28 4.88
C GLY A 322 9.69 -19.24 3.94
N ASP A 323 8.55 -18.74 4.38
CA ASP A 323 7.35 -18.66 3.55
C ASP A 323 7.57 -17.72 2.35
N LEU A 324 7.11 -18.16 1.18
CA LEU A 324 7.02 -17.31 -0.01
C LEU A 324 5.71 -16.53 0.01
N VAL A 325 5.82 -15.23 -0.20
CA VAL A 325 4.68 -14.30 -0.23
C VAL A 325 4.75 -13.48 -1.51
N ILE A 326 3.62 -13.40 -2.23
CA ILE A 326 3.49 -12.55 -3.40
C ILE A 326 2.64 -11.35 -3.04
N LEU A 327 3.20 -10.16 -3.21
CA LEU A 327 2.48 -8.90 -3.12
C LEU A 327 2.06 -8.47 -4.51
N THR A 328 0.84 -7.97 -4.68
CA THR A 328 0.39 -7.42 -5.96
C THR A 328 -0.55 -6.24 -5.76
N ALA A 329 -0.46 -5.25 -6.64
CA ALA A 329 -1.29 -4.05 -6.58
C ALA A 329 -1.68 -3.56 -7.97
N PHE A 330 -2.82 -2.87 -8.02
CA PHE A 330 -3.31 -2.12 -9.16
C PHE A 330 -3.97 -0.83 -8.67
N GLY A 331 -3.75 0.26 -9.35
CA GLY A 331 -4.26 1.57 -8.97
C GLY A 331 -4.53 2.52 -10.13
N GLY A 332 -5.02 3.69 -9.76
CA GLY A 332 -5.19 4.81 -10.70
C GLY A 332 -3.88 5.15 -11.40
N GLY A 333 -4.01 5.64 -12.63
CA GLY A 333 -2.86 6.03 -13.41
C GLY A 333 -2.93 5.57 -14.87
N LEU A 334 -3.14 4.33 -15.29
CA LEU A 334 -3.14 3.13 -14.46
C LEU A 334 -1.72 2.78 -14.01
N THR A 335 -1.62 2.23 -12.82
CA THR A 335 -0.37 1.69 -12.26
C THR A 335 -0.59 0.27 -11.75
N TRP A 336 0.39 -0.62 -11.89
CA TRP A 336 0.33 -1.95 -11.27
C TRP A 336 1.73 -2.49 -11.03
N GLY A 337 1.82 -3.49 -10.18
CA GLY A 337 3.06 -4.17 -9.91
C GLY A 337 2.92 -5.35 -8.97
N GLY A 338 3.99 -6.13 -8.89
CA GLY A 338 4.10 -7.26 -8.00
C GLY A 338 5.50 -7.40 -7.41
N SER A 339 5.58 -8.05 -6.27
CA SER A 339 6.83 -8.38 -5.59
C SER A 339 6.75 -9.80 -5.03
N CYS A 340 7.85 -10.53 -5.12
CA CYS A 340 8.01 -11.80 -4.44
C CYS A 340 8.93 -11.61 -3.24
N ILE A 341 8.48 -12.07 -2.07
CA ILE A 341 9.22 -12.00 -0.80
C ILE A 341 9.39 -13.40 -0.26
N ARG A 342 10.58 -13.71 0.26
CA ARG A 342 10.79 -14.85 1.16
C ARG A 342 10.87 -14.29 2.58
N TRP A 343 9.86 -14.63 3.39
CA TRP A 343 9.78 -14.09 4.75
C TRP A 343 10.78 -14.72 5.72
#